data_d3ccebfed0b3c55fcac00e193a025d38
#
_entry.id   d3ccebfed0b3c55fcac00e193a025d38
#
_cell.length_a   1.000
_cell.length_b   1.000
_cell.length_c   1.000
_cell.angle_alpha   90.00
_cell.angle_beta   90.00
_cell.angle_gamma   90.00
#
_symmetry.space_group_name_H-M   'P 1'
#
loop_
_entity.id
_entity.type
_entity.pdbx_description
1 polymer ?
#
loop_
_entity_poly.entity_id
_entity_poly.type
_entity_poly.pdbx_seq_one_letter_code
_entity_poly.pdbx_strand_id
1 'polypeptide(L)'
;MINQIFIFAAGAGTRMMPLTKKIPKPLLKIGKKTMLDHILDRVRFLKANNVIINSFYLRNKITKFAKDHQDNLILSEEFNKIETGGAVKNAIKSGIIDVNEPLMLINGDIFWQEDEDFLIDMIQKFNSEKPDVLLLLVNKKEYFGYDGEGDFNLLRSGKLIKDGRNPYAFTGIQIINPRIFEKAPKEKKFSMNHFYNNKNIKISATISKNYFFHIGDPKSLDGINKLSFN
;
A
#
# COMPACT_ATOMS: atom_id res chain seq x y z
N MET A 1 -13.38 -11.30 6.29
CA MET A 1 -12.09 -11.93 5.89
C MET A 1 -11.57 -11.17 4.67
N ILE A 2 -10.27 -11.00 4.49
CA ILE A 2 -9.67 -10.39 3.28
C ILE A 2 -9.11 -11.52 2.43
N ASN A 3 -9.69 -11.73 1.25
CA ASN A 3 -9.29 -12.82 0.34
C ASN A 3 -8.35 -12.35 -0.77
N GLN A 4 -8.19 -11.05 -0.95
CA GLN A 4 -7.33 -10.49 -1.99
C GLN A 4 -6.54 -9.30 -1.47
N ILE A 5 -5.24 -9.31 -1.75
CA ILE A 5 -4.27 -8.28 -1.36
C ILE A 5 -3.53 -7.83 -2.62
N PHE A 6 -3.40 -6.52 -2.82
CA PHE A 6 -2.65 -5.95 -3.93
C PHE A 6 -1.49 -5.10 -3.38
N ILE A 7 -0.27 -5.46 -3.75
CA ILE A 7 0.95 -4.78 -3.31
C ILE A 7 1.52 -3.97 -4.47
N PHE A 8 1.66 -2.66 -4.28
CA PHE A 8 2.21 -1.77 -5.30
C PHE A 8 3.72 -1.91 -5.41
N ALA A 9 4.21 -2.51 -6.49
CA ALA A 9 5.63 -2.76 -6.74
C ALA A 9 6.17 -2.19 -8.07
N ALA A 10 5.34 -1.46 -8.82
CA ALA A 10 5.66 -0.97 -10.17
C ALA A 10 6.45 0.35 -10.21
N GLY A 11 6.67 1.01 -9.06
CA GLY A 11 7.31 2.32 -8.98
C GLY A 11 8.78 2.31 -9.40
N ALA A 12 9.23 3.35 -10.15
CA ALA A 12 10.62 3.48 -10.59
C ALA A 12 11.61 3.80 -9.45
N GLY A 13 11.13 4.29 -8.30
CA GLY A 13 11.98 4.60 -7.14
C GLY A 13 13.07 5.64 -7.45
N THR A 14 12.75 6.70 -8.19
CA THR A 14 13.73 7.69 -8.67
C THR A 14 14.52 8.37 -7.56
N ARG A 15 13.90 8.63 -6.40
CA ARG A 15 14.57 9.18 -5.21
C ARG A 15 15.60 8.22 -4.58
N MET A 16 15.53 6.94 -4.91
CA MET A 16 16.44 5.90 -4.43
C MET A 16 17.66 5.70 -5.35
N MET A 17 17.81 6.47 -6.44
CA MET A 17 19.00 6.38 -7.30
C MET A 17 20.27 6.67 -6.50
N PRO A 18 21.39 5.94 -6.76
CA PRO A 18 21.58 4.96 -7.85
C PRO A 18 21.14 3.52 -7.51
N LEU A 19 20.65 3.22 -6.30
CA LEU A 19 20.30 1.87 -5.85
C LEU A 19 19.26 1.23 -6.77
N THR A 20 18.26 2.01 -7.17
CA THR A 20 17.17 1.52 -8.03
C THR A 20 17.51 1.47 -9.52
N LYS A 21 18.73 1.83 -9.92
CA LYS A 21 19.16 1.68 -11.33
C LYS A 21 19.11 0.22 -11.81
N LYS A 22 19.39 -0.72 -10.90
CA LYS A 22 19.46 -2.15 -11.21
C LYS A 22 18.50 -3.02 -10.40
N ILE A 23 17.93 -2.51 -9.32
CA ILE A 23 17.06 -3.26 -8.40
C ILE A 23 15.75 -2.49 -8.24
N PRO A 24 14.57 -3.07 -8.52
CA PRO A 24 13.29 -2.44 -8.20
C PRO A 24 13.24 -2.05 -6.73
N LYS A 25 12.67 -0.89 -6.41
CA LYS A 25 12.60 -0.39 -5.04
C LYS A 25 12.06 -1.41 -4.03
N PRO A 26 10.96 -2.14 -4.29
CA PRO A 26 10.43 -3.15 -3.35
C PRO A 26 11.37 -4.34 -3.12
N LEU A 27 12.37 -4.54 -3.99
CA LEU A 27 13.38 -5.58 -3.85
C LEU A 27 14.68 -5.09 -3.19
N LEU A 28 14.75 -3.84 -2.76
CA LEU A 28 15.84 -3.39 -1.88
C LEU A 28 15.70 -4.05 -0.50
N LYS A 29 16.83 -4.35 0.13
CA LYS A 29 16.87 -5.13 1.36
C LYS A 29 16.81 -4.24 2.60
N ILE A 30 16.04 -4.71 3.57
CA ILE A 30 16.11 -4.32 4.98
C ILE A 30 16.63 -5.56 5.72
N GLY A 31 17.86 -5.49 6.20
CA GLY A 31 18.57 -6.66 6.72
C GLY A 31 18.77 -7.73 5.65
N LYS A 32 18.32 -8.94 5.93
CA LYS A 32 18.49 -10.10 5.03
C LYS A 32 17.36 -10.24 3.99
N LYS A 33 16.20 -9.63 4.22
CA LYS A 33 14.99 -9.76 3.39
C LYS A 33 14.75 -8.51 2.56
N THR A 34 14.07 -8.64 1.43
CA THR A 34 13.59 -7.48 0.66
C THR A 34 12.43 -6.79 1.37
N MET A 35 12.15 -5.52 1.02
CA MET A 35 10.95 -4.84 1.52
C MET A 35 9.68 -5.63 1.19
N LEU A 36 9.64 -6.23 0.00
CA LEU A 36 8.51 -7.04 -0.44
C LEU A 36 8.37 -8.33 0.39
N ASP A 37 9.48 -9.02 0.73
CA ASP A 37 9.46 -10.18 1.65
C ASP A 37 8.89 -9.78 3.01
N HIS A 38 9.31 -8.63 3.55
CA HIS A 38 8.79 -8.16 4.84
C HIS A 38 7.26 -7.94 4.81
N ILE A 39 6.74 -7.35 3.74
CA ILE A 39 5.29 -7.16 3.59
C ILE A 39 4.58 -8.51 3.47
N LEU A 40 5.09 -9.42 2.64
CA LEU A 40 4.51 -10.75 2.44
C LEU A 40 4.47 -11.57 3.73
N ASP A 41 5.57 -11.58 4.50
CA ASP A 41 5.61 -12.26 5.79
C ASP A 41 4.53 -11.75 6.75
N ARG A 42 4.32 -10.41 6.80
CA ARG A 42 3.38 -9.77 7.71
C ARG A 42 1.91 -9.95 7.32
N VAL A 43 1.61 -10.20 6.05
CA VAL A 43 0.23 -10.44 5.61
C VAL A 43 -0.11 -11.93 5.49
N ARG A 44 0.88 -12.82 5.65
CA ARG A 44 0.71 -14.27 5.47
C ARG A 44 -0.35 -14.86 6.41
N PHE A 45 -0.48 -14.36 7.65
CA PHE A 45 -1.47 -14.83 8.61
C PHE A 45 -2.92 -14.58 8.16
N LEU A 46 -3.15 -13.62 7.25
CA LEU A 46 -4.46 -13.35 6.68
C LEU A 46 -4.95 -14.48 5.77
N LYS A 47 -4.04 -15.34 5.30
CA LYS A 47 -4.34 -16.49 4.41
C LYS A 47 -5.18 -16.09 3.20
N ALA A 48 -4.90 -14.90 2.63
CA ALA A 48 -5.58 -14.42 1.44
C ALA A 48 -5.35 -15.38 0.27
N ASN A 49 -6.41 -15.68 -0.49
CA ASN A 49 -6.34 -16.57 -1.65
C ASN A 49 -5.52 -15.96 -2.79
N ASN A 50 -5.60 -14.65 -2.95
CA ASN A 50 -4.96 -13.91 -4.03
C ASN A 50 -4.04 -12.81 -3.47
N VAL A 51 -2.74 -13.02 -3.57
CA VAL A 51 -1.75 -11.96 -3.30
C VAL A 51 -1.19 -11.48 -4.63
N ILE A 52 -1.53 -10.26 -4.99
CA ILE A 52 -1.27 -9.66 -6.30
C ILE A 52 -0.15 -8.64 -6.17
N ILE A 53 0.80 -8.66 -7.11
CA ILE A 53 1.89 -7.70 -7.20
C ILE A 53 1.86 -7.07 -8.59
N ASN A 54 1.84 -5.75 -8.70
CA ASN A 54 1.97 -5.11 -9.99
C ASN A 54 3.46 -4.92 -10.37
N SER A 55 3.73 -4.90 -11.68
CA SER A 55 5.08 -4.75 -12.19
C SER A 55 5.14 -3.88 -13.44
N PHE A 56 6.09 -2.94 -13.45
CA PHE A 56 6.39 -2.07 -14.58
C PHE A 56 7.91 -1.83 -14.69
N TYR A 57 8.47 -1.06 -13.75
CA TYR A 57 9.88 -0.75 -13.75
C TYR A 57 10.72 -1.98 -13.39
N LEU A 58 11.73 -2.28 -14.19
CA LEU A 58 12.54 -3.51 -14.07
C LEU A 58 11.68 -4.78 -13.90
N ARG A 59 10.56 -4.84 -14.65
CA ARG A 59 9.53 -5.88 -14.58
C ARG A 59 10.09 -7.29 -14.45
N ASN A 60 11.09 -7.66 -15.26
CA ASN A 60 11.68 -9.01 -15.25
C ASN A 60 12.19 -9.43 -13.86
N LYS A 61 12.63 -8.48 -13.01
CA LYS A 61 13.09 -8.77 -11.66
C LYS A 61 11.95 -9.02 -10.71
N ILE A 62 10.85 -8.28 -10.82
CA ILE A 62 9.63 -8.54 -10.06
C ILE A 62 9.01 -9.86 -10.50
N THR A 63 8.95 -10.14 -11.81
CA THR A 63 8.45 -11.41 -12.34
C THR A 63 9.29 -12.59 -11.85
N LYS A 64 10.62 -12.46 -11.85
CA LYS A 64 11.50 -13.50 -11.31
C LYS A 64 11.24 -13.70 -9.81
N PHE A 65 11.19 -12.62 -9.03
CA PHE A 65 10.89 -12.69 -7.60
C PHE A 65 9.57 -13.44 -7.34
N ALA A 66 8.49 -13.07 -8.05
CA ALA A 66 7.19 -13.69 -7.85
C ALA A 66 7.17 -15.19 -8.21
N LYS A 67 7.93 -15.59 -9.25
CA LYS A 67 8.05 -17.01 -9.65
C LYS A 67 8.86 -17.85 -8.67
N ASP A 68 9.90 -17.24 -8.10
CA ASP A 68 10.82 -17.93 -7.20
C ASP A 68 10.30 -17.90 -5.73
N HIS A 69 9.28 -17.09 -5.43
CA HIS A 69 8.73 -16.97 -4.08
C HIS A 69 7.88 -18.18 -3.70
N GLN A 70 7.98 -18.63 -2.43
CA GLN A 70 7.22 -19.78 -1.92
C GLN A 70 5.70 -19.55 -1.90
N ASP A 71 5.24 -18.30 -1.72
CA ASP A 71 3.83 -17.95 -1.81
C ASP A 71 3.45 -17.84 -3.29
N ASN A 72 2.26 -18.32 -3.65
CA ASN A 72 1.76 -18.27 -5.01
C ASN A 72 1.30 -16.84 -5.37
N LEU A 73 2.22 -16.02 -5.89
CA LEU A 73 1.99 -14.62 -6.18
C LEU A 73 1.42 -14.43 -7.58
N ILE A 74 0.37 -13.62 -7.68
CA ILE A 74 -0.27 -13.24 -8.95
C ILE A 74 0.37 -11.96 -9.47
N LEU A 75 0.80 -11.94 -10.73
CA LEU A 75 1.38 -10.76 -11.37
C LEU A 75 0.32 -9.97 -12.14
N SER A 76 0.22 -8.67 -11.83
CA SER A 76 -0.50 -7.69 -12.64
C SER A 76 0.51 -6.86 -13.44
N GLU A 77 0.75 -7.24 -14.69
CA GLU A 77 1.74 -6.57 -15.52
C GLU A 77 1.22 -5.25 -16.10
N GLU A 78 2.07 -4.24 -16.07
CA GLU A 78 1.81 -2.92 -16.64
C GLU A 78 2.79 -2.66 -17.81
N PHE A 79 2.27 -2.10 -18.89
CA PHE A 79 3.07 -1.73 -20.07
C PHE A 79 3.37 -0.23 -20.15
N ASN A 80 2.70 0.56 -19.30
CA ASN A 80 2.88 2.00 -19.17
C ASN A 80 2.82 2.38 -17.70
N LYS A 81 3.37 3.54 -17.35
CA LYS A 81 3.21 4.12 -16.00
C LYS A 81 1.77 4.63 -15.85
N ILE A 82 0.96 3.94 -15.05
CA ILE A 82 -0.49 4.20 -14.91
C ILE A 82 -0.90 4.67 -13.51
N GLU A 83 0.04 4.81 -12.59
CA GLU A 83 -0.19 5.20 -11.19
C GLU A 83 -1.06 4.20 -10.40
N THR A 84 -1.29 4.48 -9.12
CA THR A 84 -1.91 3.51 -8.21
C THR A 84 -3.37 3.18 -8.55
N GLY A 85 -4.18 4.18 -8.89
CA GLY A 85 -5.57 3.94 -9.30
C GLY A 85 -5.65 3.22 -10.65
N GLY A 86 -4.80 3.60 -11.60
CA GLY A 86 -4.70 2.94 -12.90
C GLY A 86 -4.27 1.48 -12.77
N ALA A 87 -3.33 1.18 -11.86
CA ALA A 87 -2.86 -0.18 -11.59
C ALA A 87 -3.98 -1.11 -11.12
N VAL A 88 -4.76 -0.69 -10.14
CA VAL A 88 -5.92 -1.46 -9.65
C VAL A 88 -6.98 -1.60 -10.74
N LYS A 89 -7.30 -0.51 -11.48
CA LYS A 89 -8.24 -0.55 -12.61
C LYS A 89 -7.79 -1.55 -13.68
N ASN A 90 -6.49 -1.62 -13.96
CA ASN A 90 -5.93 -2.58 -14.91
C ASN A 90 -6.13 -4.03 -14.43
N ALA A 91 -5.84 -4.31 -13.17
CA ALA A 91 -6.01 -5.64 -12.58
C ALA A 91 -7.49 -6.08 -12.52
N ILE A 92 -8.42 -5.16 -12.25
CA ILE A 92 -9.88 -5.43 -12.34
C ILE A 92 -10.26 -5.79 -13.78
N LYS A 93 -9.83 -5.00 -14.77
CA LYS A 93 -10.15 -5.25 -16.18
C LYS A 93 -9.57 -6.57 -16.70
N SER A 94 -8.47 -7.03 -16.15
CA SER A 94 -7.83 -8.30 -16.49
C SER A 94 -8.43 -9.49 -15.73
N GLY A 95 -9.46 -9.30 -14.91
CA GLY A 95 -10.10 -10.35 -14.12
C GLY A 95 -9.24 -10.90 -12.97
N ILE A 96 -8.15 -10.20 -12.62
CA ILE A 96 -7.25 -10.59 -11.52
C ILE A 96 -7.88 -10.25 -10.16
N ILE A 97 -8.64 -9.15 -10.09
CA ILE A 97 -9.34 -8.69 -8.89
C ILE A 97 -10.83 -8.96 -9.04
N ASP A 98 -11.42 -9.66 -8.07
CA ASP A 98 -12.86 -9.79 -7.95
C ASP A 98 -13.46 -8.51 -7.34
N VAL A 99 -14.36 -7.86 -8.08
CA VAL A 99 -15.01 -6.62 -7.66
C VAL A 99 -16.04 -6.82 -6.55
N ASN A 100 -16.45 -8.05 -6.27
CA ASN A 100 -17.43 -8.38 -5.23
C ASN A 100 -16.81 -8.61 -3.86
N GLU A 101 -15.47 -8.76 -3.79
CA GLU A 101 -14.73 -9.02 -2.57
C GLU A 101 -13.92 -7.79 -2.14
N PRO A 102 -13.84 -7.48 -0.84
CA PRO A 102 -12.94 -6.43 -0.36
C PRO A 102 -11.49 -6.66 -0.78
N LEU A 103 -10.79 -5.58 -1.11
CA LEU A 103 -9.40 -5.59 -1.54
C LEU A 103 -8.53 -4.79 -0.56
N MET A 104 -7.51 -5.44 -0.02
CA MET A 104 -6.46 -4.73 0.72
C MET A 104 -5.39 -4.24 -0.24
N LEU A 105 -5.05 -2.96 -0.16
CA LEU A 105 -3.97 -2.33 -0.94
C LEU A 105 -2.83 -1.96 -0.01
N ILE A 106 -1.59 -2.26 -0.42
CA ILE A 106 -0.38 -2.00 0.37
C ILE A 106 0.69 -1.38 -0.54
N ASN A 107 1.27 -0.27 -0.11
CA ASN A 107 2.42 0.30 -0.79
C ASN A 107 3.66 -0.57 -0.58
N GLY A 108 4.43 -0.83 -1.62
CA GLY A 108 5.62 -1.70 -1.58
C GLY A 108 6.89 -1.03 -1.03
N ASP A 109 6.77 0.17 -0.46
CA ASP A 109 7.88 0.97 0.07
C ASP A 109 7.68 1.38 1.53
N ILE A 110 6.84 0.64 2.23
CA ILE A 110 6.57 0.81 3.66
C ILE A 110 7.11 -0.37 4.45
N PHE A 111 7.45 -0.09 5.70
CA PHE A 111 7.84 -1.09 6.68
C PHE A 111 7.18 -0.71 8.02
N TRP A 112 6.80 -1.71 8.83
CA TRP A 112 6.30 -1.53 10.19
C TRP A 112 6.87 -2.62 11.10
N GLN A 113 6.79 -2.44 12.41
CA GLN A 113 7.24 -3.43 13.38
C GLN A 113 6.29 -4.64 13.44
N GLU A 114 6.72 -5.71 14.14
CA GLU A 114 6.09 -7.04 14.15
C GLU A 114 4.78 -7.14 14.94
N ASP A 115 3.91 -6.17 14.83
CA ASP A 115 2.58 -6.22 15.41
C ASP A 115 1.58 -6.04 14.28
N GLU A 116 0.77 -7.05 14.02
CA GLU A 116 -0.24 -7.09 12.95
C GLU A 116 -1.67 -6.89 13.47
N ASP A 117 -1.88 -6.70 14.77
CA ASP A 117 -3.23 -6.57 15.37
C ASP A 117 -4.03 -5.43 14.73
N PHE A 118 -3.36 -4.36 14.31
CA PHE A 118 -4.01 -3.27 13.58
C PHE A 118 -4.63 -3.71 12.25
N LEU A 119 -4.10 -4.75 11.58
CA LEU A 119 -4.71 -5.29 10.36
C LEU A 119 -6.02 -6.02 10.68
N ILE A 120 -6.07 -6.72 11.81
CA ILE A 120 -7.29 -7.37 12.30
C ILE A 120 -8.33 -6.30 12.65
N ASP A 121 -7.93 -5.25 13.39
CA ASP A 121 -8.79 -4.12 13.73
C ASP A 121 -9.33 -3.41 12.49
N MET A 122 -8.49 -3.21 11.47
CA MET A 122 -8.93 -2.65 10.18
C MET A 122 -10.01 -3.51 9.52
N ILE A 123 -9.79 -4.83 9.47
CA ILE A 123 -10.74 -5.75 8.84
C ILE A 123 -12.07 -5.75 9.59
N GLN A 124 -12.05 -5.79 10.91
CA GLN A 124 -13.25 -5.73 11.75
C GLN A 124 -14.02 -4.42 11.53
N LYS A 125 -13.30 -3.29 11.52
CA LYS A 125 -13.89 -1.98 11.29
C LYS A 125 -14.47 -1.85 9.89
N PHE A 126 -13.77 -2.32 8.85
CA PHE A 126 -14.27 -2.33 7.48
C PHE A 126 -15.58 -3.11 7.37
N ASN A 127 -15.67 -4.28 8.00
CA ASN A 127 -16.86 -5.12 7.97
C ASN A 127 -18.04 -4.51 8.73
N SER A 128 -17.81 -3.82 9.85
CA SER A 128 -18.83 -3.20 10.68
C SER A 128 -19.37 -1.89 10.11
N GLU A 129 -18.49 -1.00 9.65
CA GLU A 129 -18.84 0.33 9.14
C GLU A 129 -19.23 0.34 7.66
N LYS A 130 -18.78 -0.66 6.91
CA LYS A 130 -18.96 -0.80 5.46
C LYS A 130 -18.66 0.49 4.70
N PRO A 131 -17.45 1.06 4.87
CA PRO A 131 -17.02 2.19 4.05
C PRO A 131 -16.68 1.72 2.63
N ASP A 132 -16.63 2.66 1.69
CA ASP A 132 -16.06 2.40 0.36
C ASP A 132 -14.54 2.28 0.42
N VAL A 133 -13.90 3.05 1.30
CA VAL A 133 -12.46 3.08 1.55
C VAL A 133 -12.21 3.22 3.06
N LEU A 134 -11.38 2.35 3.62
CA LEU A 134 -10.83 2.46 4.97
C LEU A 134 -9.32 2.67 4.89
N LEU A 135 -8.84 3.82 5.34
CA LEU A 135 -7.42 4.16 5.37
C LEU A 135 -6.80 3.78 6.73
N LEU A 136 -5.57 3.28 6.71
CA LEU A 136 -4.74 3.21 7.91
C LEU A 136 -3.92 4.48 8.02
N LEU A 137 -4.12 5.19 9.10
CA LEU A 137 -3.38 6.40 9.43
C LEU A 137 -2.45 6.14 10.62
N VAL A 138 -1.41 6.94 10.72
CA VAL A 138 -0.50 6.99 11.85
C VAL A 138 -0.23 8.46 12.20
N ASN A 139 0.08 8.76 13.47
CA ASN A 139 0.56 10.09 13.80
C ASN A 139 1.85 10.35 13.00
N LYS A 140 1.94 11.50 12.32
CA LYS A 140 3.11 11.81 11.47
C LYS A 140 4.44 11.78 12.20
N LYS A 141 4.44 11.94 13.53
CA LYS A 141 5.64 11.81 14.39
C LYS A 141 6.10 10.36 14.57
N GLU A 142 5.21 9.41 14.32
CA GLU A 142 5.46 7.96 14.42
C GLU A 142 5.68 7.33 13.03
N TYR A 143 5.79 8.17 11.98
CA TYR A 143 6.05 7.75 10.61
C TYR A 143 7.43 8.21 10.15
N PHE A 144 8.43 7.37 10.38
CA PHE A 144 9.83 7.67 10.03
C PHE A 144 10.03 7.67 8.50
N GLY A 145 10.84 8.63 8.01
CA GLY A 145 11.06 8.83 6.57
C GLY A 145 9.88 9.48 5.83
N TYR A 146 8.83 9.88 6.55
CA TYR A 146 7.76 10.71 6.03
C TYR A 146 8.14 12.19 6.21
N ASP A 147 8.21 12.92 5.10
CA ASP A 147 8.62 14.33 5.03
C ASP A 147 7.45 15.30 4.75
N GLY A 148 6.20 14.76 4.75
CA GLY A 148 5.00 15.54 4.48
C GLY A 148 4.48 16.30 5.70
N GLU A 149 3.61 17.30 5.44
CA GLU A 149 2.92 18.09 6.47
C GLU A 149 1.77 17.34 7.16
N GLY A 150 1.55 16.07 6.80
CA GLY A 150 0.41 15.25 7.16
C GLY A 150 -0.64 15.22 6.05
N ASP A 151 -1.40 14.13 5.99
CA ASP A 151 -2.37 13.91 4.92
C ASP A 151 -3.79 14.22 5.37
N PHE A 152 -4.12 13.94 6.64
CA PHE A 152 -5.49 14.01 7.15
C PHE A 152 -5.56 14.49 8.59
N ASN A 153 -6.70 15.07 8.92
CA ASN A 153 -7.19 15.22 10.28
C ASN A 153 -8.45 14.36 10.47
N LEU A 154 -8.60 13.73 11.63
CA LEU A 154 -9.74 12.89 11.98
C LEU A 154 -10.55 13.60 13.07
N LEU A 155 -11.76 14.01 12.74
CA LEU A 155 -12.67 14.63 13.70
C LEU A 155 -13.23 13.58 14.67
N ARG A 156 -13.70 14.02 15.83
CA ARG A 156 -14.37 13.15 16.83
C ARG A 156 -15.57 12.39 16.27
N SER A 157 -16.21 12.93 15.23
CA SER A 157 -17.30 12.27 14.49
C SER A 157 -16.84 11.12 13.59
N GLY A 158 -15.54 10.84 13.49
CA GLY A 158 -14.97 9.86 12.54
C GLY A 158 -14.77 10.40 11.12
N LYS A 159 -15.13 11.67 10.86
CA LYS A 159 -14.97 12.27 9.53
C LYS A 159 -13.53 12.66 9.29
N LEU A 160 -12.99 12.24 8.15
CA LEU A 160 -11.70 12.68 7.63
C LEU A 160 -11.83 14.04 6.95
N ILE A 161 -10.89 14.93 7.25
CA ILE A 161 -10.78 16.26 6.62
C ILE A 161 -9.32 16.57 6.29
N LYS A 162 -9.14 17.53 5.37
CA LYS A 162 -7.85 18.16 5.05
C LYS A 162 -8.02 19.65 5.30
N ASP A 163 -7.64 20.11 6.46
CA ASP A 163 -7.86 21.52 6.91
C ASP A 163 -6.55 22.28 7.17
N GLY A 164 -5.41 21.72 6.73
CA GLY A 164 -4.08 22.29 6.96
C GLY A 164 -3.49 21.97 8.33
N ARG A 165 -4.26 21.37 9.25
CA ARG A 165 -3.79 20.83 10.51
C ARG A 165 -3.89 19.31 10.48
N ASN A 166 -3.07 18.68 9.62
CA ASN A 166 -3.15 17.24 9.37
C ASN A 166 -2.15 16.50 10.28
N PRO A 167 -2.55 16.05 11.49
CA PRO A 167 -1.65 15.37 12.41
C PRO A 167 -1.34 13.94 11.98
N TYR A 168 -2.11 13.40 11.04
CA TYR A 168 -2.01 12.02 10.61
C TYR A 168 -1.49 11.90 9.18
N ALA A 169 -0.60 10.93 8.97
CA ALA A 169 -0.12 10.52 7.66
C ALA A 169 -0.78 9.21 7.24
N PHE A 170 -1.01 9.04 5.95
CA PHE A 170 -1.47 7.79 5.36
C PHE A 170 -0.31 6.81 5.24
N THR A 171 -0.43 5.66 5.89
CA THR A 171 0.65 4.66 5.95
C THR A 171 0.94 3.97 4.62
N GLY A 172 0.01 4.05 3.65
CA GLY A 172 0.07 3.25 2.43
C GLY A 172 -0.70 1.93 2.51
N ILE A 173 -1.42 1.68 3.63
CA ILE A 173 -2.29 0.50 3.79
C ILE A 173 -3.74 0.95 3.81
N GLN A 174 -4.59 0.29 3.01
CA GLN A 174 -6.03 0.57 2.97
C GLN A 174 -6.82 -0.67 2.58
N ILE A 175 -8.09 -0.70 2.96
CA ILE A 175 -9.06 -1.68 2.46
C ILE A 175 -10.12 -0.92 1.66
N ILE A 176 -10.45 -1.42 0.49
CA ILE A 176 -11.42 -0.80 -0.40
C ILE A 176 -12.52 -1.80 -0.80
N ASN A 177 -13.69 -1.26 -1.13
CA ASN A 177 -14.66 -1.97 -1.95
C ASN A 177 -14.31 -1.69 -3.43
N PRO A 178 -13.88 -2.69 -4.22
CA PRO A 178 -13.44 -2.46 -5.60
C PRO A 178 -14.53 -1.87 -6.52
N ARG A 179 -15.80 -1.96 -6.14
CA ARG A 179 -16.91 -1.32 -6.88
C ARG A 179 -16.79 0.20 -7.00
N ILE A 180 -15.95 0.86 -6.18
CA ILE A 180 -15.65 2.30 -6.37
C ILE A 180 -15.07 2.58 -7.76
N PHE A 181 -14.48 1.57 -8.42
CA PHE A 181 -13.90 1.72 -9.76
C PHE A 181 -14.95 1.87 -10.87
N GLU A 182 -16.24 1.63 -10.59
CA GLU A 182 -17.35 2.05 -11.47
C GLU A 182 -17.38 3.58 -11.64
N LYS A 183 -16.92 4.31 -10.62
CA LYS A 183 -16.77 5.78 -10.61
C LYS A 183 -15.36 6.25 -11.01
N ALA A 184 -14.51 5.35 -11.50
CA ALA A 184 -13.14 5.68 -11.89
C ALA A 184 -13.13 6.55 -13.16
N PRO A 185 -12.14 7.44 -13.33
CA PRO A 185 -11.99 8.24 -14.54
C PRO A 185 -11.79 7.36 -15.77
N LYS A 186 -12.15 7.90 -16.95
CA LYS A 186 -11.98 7.17 -18.24
C LYS A 186 -10.50 6.94 -18.54
N GLU A 187 -9.65 7.83 -18.12
CA GLU A 187 -8.20 7.79 -18.27
C GLU A 187 -7.63 6.52 -17.66
N LYS A 188 -6.59 6.00 -18.31
CA LYS A 188 -5.86 4.82 -17.81
C LYS A 188 -4.93 5.18 -16.65
N LYS A 189 -4.40 6.40 -16.64
CA LYS A 189 -3.42 6.89 -15.67
C LYS A 189 -4.07 7.82 -14.66
N PHE A 190 -4.20 7.36 -13.41
CA PHE A 190 -4.66 8.18 -12.29
C PHE A 190 -4.24 7.58 -10.95
N SER A 191 -4.15 8.43 -9.93
CA SER A 191 -3.83 8.05 -8.55
C SER A 191 -5.10 7.65 -7.78
N MET A 192 -4.95 6.80 -6.74
CA MET A 192 -6.00 6.52 -5.76
C MET A 192 -6.53 7.78 -5.07
N ASN A 193 -5.77 8.87 -5.06
CA ASN A 193 -6.21 10.18 -4.56
C ASN A 193 -7.49 10.69 -5.26
N HIS A 194 -7.78 10.21 -6.47
CA HIS A 194 -9.03 10.50 -7.16
C HIS A 194 -10.25 10.16 -6.30
N PHE A 195 -10.20 8.99 -5.65
CA PHE A 195 -11.29 8.54 -4.78
C PHE A 195 -11.29 9.28 -3.43
N TYR A 196 -10.13 9.60 -2.87
CA TYR A 196 -10.04 10.30 -1.57
C TYR A 196 -10.58 11.73 -1.61
N ASN A 197 -10.63 12.34 -2.79
CA ASN A 197 -11.17 13.69 -3.00
C ASN A 197 -12.63 13.67 -3.49
N ASN A 198 -13.22 12.50 -3.70
CA ASN A 198 -14.57 12.35 -4.23
C ASN A 198 -15.60 12.30 -3.08
N LYS A 199 -16.47 13.33 -2.98
CA LYS A 199 -17.50 13.44 -1.93
C LYS A 199 -18.54 12.30 -1.95
N ASN A 200 -18.67 11.59 -3.07
CA ASN A 200 -19.60 10.45 -3.22
C ASN A 200 -18.98 9.11 -2.82
N ILE A 201 -17.76 9.12 -2.27
CA ILE A 201 -17.07 7.94 -1.73
C ILE A 201 -17.07 8.04 -0.21
N LYS A 202 -17.62 7.03 0.47
CA LYS A 202 -17.61 6.95 1.92
C LYS A 202 -16.23 6.50 2.40
N ILE A 203 -15.45 7.44 2.94
CA ILE A 203 -14.10 7.18 3.44
C ILE A 203 -14.12 7.20 4.96
N SER A 204 -13.55 6.16 5.55
CA SER A 204 -13.28 6.05 6.98
C SER A 204 -11.78 5.83 7.21
N ALA A 205 -11.34 5.95 8.46
CA ALA A 205 -9.97 5.66 8.82
C ALA A 205 -9.88 5.00 10.20
N THR A 206 -8.80 4.27 10.40
CA THR A 206 -8.33 3.85 11.70
C THR A 206 -6.91 4.39 11.94
N ILE A 207 -6.55 4.62 13.19
CA ILE A 207 -5.24 5.13 13.56
C ILE A 207 -4.46 3.98 14.20
N SER A 208 -3.32 3.66 13.60
CA SER A 208 -2.36 2.74 14.22
C SER A 208 -1.58 3.45 15.33
N LYS A 209 -1.23 2.69 16.36
CA LYS A 209 -0.27 3.10 17.40
C LYS A 209 1.14 2.60 17.13
N ASN A 210 1.34 1.85 16.05
CA ASN A 210 2.63 1.28 15.67
C ASN A 210 3.49 2.31 14.96
N TYR A 211 4.80 2.11 15.03
CA TYR A 211 5.74 2.87 14.23
C TYR A 211 5.77 2.36 12.79
N PHE A 212 5.70 3.30 11.86
CA PHE A 212 5.82 3.05 10.43
C PHE A 212 7.06 3.70 9.85
N PHE A 213 7.58 3.12 8.78
CA PHE A 213 8.76 3.60 8.06
C PHE A 213 8.42 3.70 6.58
N HIS A 214 8.53 4.91 6.04
CA HIS A 214 8.47 5.14 4.60
C HIS A 214 9.89 5.11 4.04
N ILE A 215 10.19 4.11 3.25
CA ILE A 215 11.52 3.93 2.67
C ILE A 215 11.58 4.69 1.33
N GLY A 216 11.52 6.02 1.41
CA GLY A 216 11.41 6.91 0.25
C GLY A 216 12.73 7.21 -0.46
N ASP A 217 13.87 7.16 0.26
CA ASP A 217 15.20 7.56 -0.17
C ASP A 217 16.29 6.69 0.49
N PRO A 218 17.58 6.80 0.06
CA PRO A 218 18.67 6.02 0.63
C PRO A 218 18.88 6.24 2.13
N LYS A 219 18.63 7.46 2.64
CA LYS A 219 18.81 7.80 4.05
C LYS A 219 17.81 7.06 4.93
N SER A 220 16.54 6.98 4.50
CA SER A 220 15.52 6.22 5.21
C SER A 220 15.82 4.71 5.21
N LEU A 221 16.37 4.19 4.10
CA LEU A 221 16.81 2.79 4.03
C LEU A 221 17.99 2.50 4.97
N ASP A 222 18.99 3.37 5.01
CA ASP A 222 20.11 3.24 5.94
C ASP A 222 19.66 3.34 7.39
N GLY A 223 18.74 4.27 7.67
CA GLY A 223 18.18 4.47 9.02
C GLY A 223 17.52 3.22 9.54
N ILE A 224 16.62 2.62 8.76
CA ILE A 224 15.91 1.39 9.19
C ILE A 224 16.88 0.20 9.34
N ASN A 225 17.87 0.07 8.47
CA ASN A 225 18.87 -0.99 8.58
C ASN A 225 19.69 -0.89 9.88
N LYS A 226 19.99 0.34 10.35
CA LYS A 226 20.68 0.54 11.62
C LYS A 226 19.82 0.24 12.84
N LEU A 227 18.51 0.49 12.76
CA LEU A 227 17.58 0.27 13.87
C LEU A 227 17.15 -1.19 14.01
N SER A 228 16.98 -1.90 12.89
CA SER A 228 16.33 -3.22 12.88
C SER A 228 17.28 -4.41 13.06
N PHE A 229 18.60 -4.20 13.01
CA PHE A 229 19.58 -5.31 12.90
C PHE A 229 20.86 -5.10 13.74
N ASN A 230 20.84 -4.20 14.73
CA ASN A 230 21.86 -4.10 15.78
C ASN A 230 21.45 -4.84 17.03
#